data_e665bcd6599258c506f94a5293a376c6
#
_entry.id   e665bcd6599258c506f94a5293a376c6
#
_cell.length_a   1.000
_cell.length_b   1.000
_cell.length_c   1.000
_cell.angle_alpha   90.00
_cell.angle_beta   90.00
_cell.angle_gamma   90.00
#
_symmetry.space_group_name_H-M   'P 1'
#
loop_
_entity.id
_entity.type
_entity.pdbx_description
1 polymer ?
#
loop_
_entity_poly.entity_id
_entity_poly.type
_entity_poly.pdbx_seq_one_letter_code
_entity_poly.pdbx_strand_id
1 'polypeptide(L)'
;MQMRNLAFRGLRLPRLGAMMQSGGVFTPASLFAGGIAGAWYGPSDLSTLFQDSAGTTPVTTAGQPVGLMLDNSGRANHAVQAIAAARPIYQTSPDRITVNKVDDRLSVTVPVGGFTGTMVLGTDQGTASYGVTIPAGAYDIGGRDGQYFPGNAIVGQLIRDGALSAGDAAATESYFVANGATASYGAVTSFTGFWRDWSEITIFPLIDTSSGTSFFQTWQGCSSLTSFPLIDTSAGTNFSQTWFNCAGLTSFPLIDTSAGTDFSFAWYRCSSLTSFPLIDTSAGTSFRYAWNRCGSLTSFPLIDTSAGTNFDRAWEGCTSLTSFPANIFDNVKGGDFTDAFTSTALTQTSIDNVLVSLVASGIAAGVFNQSGGSAPSAGGEAAIDTLRSRGWTVTVTGGY
;
A
#
# COMPACT_ATOMS: atom_id res chain seq x y z
N MET A 1 38.50 1.51 6.35
CA MET A 1 38.08 0.77 7.55
C MET A 1 36.99 -0.17 7.09
N GLN A 2 37.31 -1.46 6.98
CA GLN A 2 36.40 -2.45 6.32
C GLN A 2 35.20 -2.70 7.18
N MET A 3 33.99 -2.39 6.70
CA MET A 3 32.74 -2.91 7.26
C MET A 3 32.52 -4.31 6.73
N ARG A 4 32.50 -5.25 7.66
CA ARG A 4 32.29 -6.67 7.41
C ARG A 4 30.82 -6.93 7.06
N ASN A 5 30.61 -7.64 5.94
CA ASN A 5 29.35 -8.31 5.60
C ASN A 5 28.78 -9.07 6.80
N LEU A 6 27.64 -8.60 7.33
CA LEU A 6 26.77 -9.43 8.15
C LEU A 6 25.83 -10.17 7.18
N ALA A 7 26.23 -11.36 6.81
CA ALA A 7 25.32 -12.31 6.19
C ALA A 7 24.21 -12.66 7.21
N PHE A 8 22.97 -12.29 6.91
CA PHE A 8 21.80 -12.82 7.58
C PHE A 8 21.69 -14.31 7.23
N ARG A 9 22.35 -15.15 8.04
CA ARG A 9 22.10 -16.59 8.03
C ARG A 9 20.69 -16.82 8.57
N GLY A 10 19.86 -17.41 7.71
CA GLY A 10 18.56 -18.01 7.90
C GLY A 10 18.03 -18.05 9.34
N LEU A 11 17.05 -17.20 9.65
CA LEU A 11 16.09 -17.51 10.69
C LEU A 11 15.35 -18.76 10.24
N ARG A 12 15.77 -19.93 10.73
CA ARG A 12 14.90 -21.11 10.72
C ARG A 12 13.71 -20.75 11.57
N LEU A 13 12.56 -20.59 10.96
CA LEU A 13 11.29 -20.60 11.67
C LEU A 13 11.29 -21.82 12.60
N PRO A 14 10.89 -21.69 13.88
CA PRO A 14 10.74 -22.83 14.76
C PRO A 14 9.83 -23.84 14.05
N ARG A 15 10.27 -25.08 13.97
CA ARG A 15 9.42 -26.18 13.53
C ARG A 15 8.08 -26.05 14.25
N LEU A 16 7.00 -26.05 13.49
CA LEU A 16 5.61 -26.19 13.94
C LEU A 16 5.46 -27.57 14.61
N GLY A 17 5.91 -27.65 15.84
CA GLY A 17 5.82 -28.84 16.65
C GLY A 17 5.63 -28.41 18.08
N ALA A 18 4.42 -28.01 18.45
CA ALA A 18 3.82 -28.09 19.77
C ALA A 18 2.68 -27.05 19.89
N MET A 19 1.54 -27.39 19.36
CA MET A 19 0.23 -27.10 19.95
C MET A 19 -0.81 -27.98 19.26
N MET A 20 -0.60 -29.30 19.35
CA MET A 20 -1.70 -30.24 19.24
C MET A 20 -2.43 -30.22 20.58
N GLN A 21 -3.35 -29.31 20.77
CA GLN A 21 -4.43 -29.54 21.71
C GLN A 21 -5.41 -30.52 21.04
N SER A 22 -5.53 -31.69 21.66
CA SER A 22 -6.57 -32.69 21.43
C SER A 22 -7.00 -32.95 19.99
N GLY A 23 -6.34 -33.85 19.26
CA GLY A 23 -6.87 -34.78 18.25
C GLY A 23 -7.78 -34.31 17.11
N GLY A 24 -8.08 -33.04 16.93
CA GLY A 24 -8.92 -32.50 15.88
C GLY A 24 -8.11 -31.79 14.80
N VAL A 25 -8.45 -32.00 13.52
CA VAL A 25 -7.91 -31.22 12.40
C VAL A 25 -8.36 -29.76 12.60
N PHE A 26 -7.42 -28.80 12.54
CA PHE A 26 -7.76 -27.37 12.60
C PHE A 26 -8.73 -27.02 11.46
N THR A 27 -9.80 -26.32 11.78
CA THR A 27 -10.71 -25.66 10.81
C THR A 27 -10.95 -24.23 11.26
N PRO A 28 -11.04 -23.26 10.34
CA PRO A 28 -11.32 -21.87 10.69
C PRO A 28 -12.62 -21.66 11.49
N ALA A 29 -13.59 -22.58 11.40
CA ALA A 29 -14.84 -22.53 12.18
C ALA A 29 -14.61 -22.46 13.70
N SER A 30 -13.53 -23.07 14.21
CA SER A 30 -13.18 -23.04 15.64
C SER A 30 -12.91 -21.62 16.18
N LEU A 31 -12.54 -20.69 15.31
CA LEU A 31 -12.21 -19.30 15.65
C LEU A 31 -13.44 -18.44 15.95
N PHE A 32 -14.65 -18.96 15.70
CA PHE A 32 -15.92 -18.28 15.95
C PHE A 32 -16.66 -18.80 17.21
N ALA A 33 -15.99 -19.63 18.01
CA ALA A 33 -16.54 -20.08 19.26
C ALA A 33 -16.88 -18.90 20.20
N GLY A 34 -17.89 -19.05 21.05
CA GLY A 34 -18.30 -18.00 21.99
C GLY A 34 -19.06 -16.81 21.38
N GLY A 35 -19.53 -16.90 20.15
CA GLY A 35 -20.36 -15.85 19.56
C GLY A 35 -19.61 -14.73 18.85
N ILE A 36 -18.30 -14.90 18.57
CA ILE A 36 -17.50 -13.90 17.86
C ILE A 36 -18.08 -13.63 16.48
N ALA A 37 -18.26 -12.36 16.12
CA ALA A 37 -18.76 -11.94 14.82
C ALA A 37 -17.74 -12.19 13.70
N GLY A 38 -18.23 -12.41 12.48
CA GLY A 38 -17.42 -12.62 11.31
C GLY A 38 -18.00 -13.67 10.37
N ALA A 39 -17.21 -14.08 9.40
CA ALA A 39 -17.57 -15.09 8.41
C ALA A 39 -16.34 -15.86 7.94
N TRP A 40 -16.57 -17.08 7.46
CA TRP A 40 -15.54 -17.87 6.80
C TRP A 40 -16.10 -18.53 5.54
N TYR A 41 -15.41 -18.37 4.43
CA TYR A 41 -15.78 -18.90 3.12
C TYR A 41 -14.65 -19.76 2.57
N GLY A 42 -15.01 -20.96 2.07
CA GLY A 42 -14.08 -21.90 1.46
C GLY A 42 -14.70 -22.55 0.21
N PRO A 43 -14.33 -22.12 -1.01
CA PRO A 43 -14.87 -22.68 -2.24
C PRO A 43 -14.61 -24.16 -2.45
N SER A 44 -13.73 -24.78 -1.68
CA SER A 44 -13.47 -26.23 -1.71
C SER A 44 -14.63 -27.09 -1.20
N ASP A 45 -15.57 -26.50 -0.45
CA ASP A 45 -16.78 -27.18 -0.02
C ASP A 45 -17.96 -26.85 -0.95
N LEU A 46 -18.17 -27.65 -1.98
CA LEU A 46 -19.24 -27.46 -2.97
C LEU A 46 -20.65 -27.47 -2.35
N SER A 47 -20.84 -28.05 -1.17
CA SER A 47 -22.15 -28.03 -0.48
C SER A 47 -22.56 -26.63 -0.05
N THR A 48 -21.62 -25.70 -0.02
CA THR A 48 -21.81 -24.28 0.35
C THR A 48 -22.02 -23.37 -0.84
N LEU A 49 -21.91 -23.85 -2.08
CA LEU A 49 -21.95 -23.05 -3.30
C LEU A 49 -23.21 -23.27 -4.10
N PHE A 50 -23.86 -22.18 -4.50
CA PHE A 50 -25.08 -22.21 -5.33
C PHE A 50 -24.95 -21.23 -6.49
N GLN A 51 -25.50 -21.61 -7.65
CA GLN A 51 -25.46 -20.81 -8.87
C GLN A 51 -26.36 -19.58 -8.80
N ASP A 52 -27.41 -19.61 -7.96
CA ASP A 52 -28.36 -18.53 -7.76
C ASP A 52 -28.31 -17.98 -6.32
N SER A 53 -28.81 -16.77 -6.14
CA SER A 53 -28.80 -16.11 -4.83
C SER A 53 -29.84 -16.66 -3.84
N ALA A 54 -30.75 -17.52 -4.30
CA ALA A 54 -31.78 -18.16 -3.46
C ALA A 54 -31.30 -19.50 -2.87
N GLY A 55 -30.14 -20.03 -3.33
CA GLY A 55 -29.61 -21.31 -2.86
C GLY A 55 -30.38 -22.52 -3.37
N THR A 56 -31.00 -22.43 -4.54
CA THR A 56 -31.84 -23.51 -5.09
C THR A 56 -31.08 -24.40 -6.09
N THR A 57 -30.06 -23.88 -6.74
CA THR A 57 -29.30 -24.58 -7.78
C THR A 57 -27.84 -24.76 -7.32
N PRO A 58 -27.42 -25.96 -6.89
CA PRO A 58 -26.05 -26.20 -6.45
C PRO A 58 -25.01 -25.96 -7.56
N VAL A 59 -23.82 -25.50 -7.19
CA VAL A 59 -22.63 -25.56 -8.03
C VAL A 59 -22.10 -27.00 -8.00
N THR A 60 -21.86 -27.61 -9.16
CA THR A 60 -21.43 -29.01 -9.26
C THR A 60 -20.19 -29.19 -10.12
N THR A 61 -19.86 -28.24 -11.00
CA THR A 61 -18.75 -28.32 -11.95
C THR A 61 -18.08 -26.96 -12.16
N ALA A 62 -16.82 -27.01 -12.59
CA ALA A 62 -16.10 -25.81 -12.99
C ALA A 62 -16.82 -25.05 -14.14
N GLY A 63 -16.67 -23.73 -14.17
CA GLY A 63 -17.31 -22.84 -15.12
C GLY A 63 -18.69 -22.35 -14.72
N GLN A 64 -19.29 -22.91 -13.65
CA GLN A 64 -20.60 -22.46 -13.16
C GLN A 64 -20.50 -21.17 -12.34
N PRO A 65 -21.50 -20.28 -12.47
CA PRO A 65 -21.54 -19.04 -11.67
C PRO A 65 -21.83 -19.33 -10.20
N VAL A 66 -21.34 -18.45 -9.31
CA VAL A 66 -21.63 -18.50 -7.88
C VAL A 66 -22.48 -17.29 -7.51
N GLY A 67 -23.76 -17.53 -7.20
CA GLY A 67 -24.72 -16.51 -6.76
C GLY A 67 -24.92 -16.48 -5.25
N LEU A 68 -24.56 -17.58 -4.55
CA LEU A 68 -24.58 -17.68 -3.10
C LEU A 68 -23.42 -18.56 -2.65
N MET A 69 -22.68 -18.10 -1.63
CA MET A 69 -21.70 -18.90 -0.89
C MET A 69 -22.06 -18.85 0.59
N LEU A 70 -22.30 -20.02 1.19
CA LEU A 70 -22.66 -20.12 2.60
C LEU A 70 -21.44 -19.82 3.48
N ASP A 71 -21.72 -19.12 4.58
CA ASP A 71 -20.75 -18.88 5.64
C ASP A 71 -20.57 -20.15 6.49
N ASN A 72 -19.35 -20.65 6.53
CA ASN A 72 -18.94 -21.84 7.27
C ASN A 72 -18.60 -21.55 8.74
N SER A 73 -18.70 -20.29 9.18
CA SER A 73 -18.46 -19.90 10.59
C SER A 73 -19.63 -20.28 11.53
N GLY A 74 -20.78 -20.61 10.97
CA GLY A 74 -22.01 -20.82 11.72
C GLY A 74 -22.72 -19.53 12.12
N ARG A 75 -22.34 -18.38 11.55
CA ARG A 75 -22.94 -17.05 11.85
C ARG A 75 -23.99 -16.62 10.84
N ALA A 76 -24.18 -17.40 9.78
CA ALA A 76 -25.15 -17.15 8.70
C ALA A 76 -24.91 -15.82 7.94
N ASN A 77 -23.67 -15.33 7.90
CA ASN A 77 -23.25 -14.17 7.11
C ASN A 77 -22.97 -14.61 5.66
N HIS A 78 -23.97 -15.14 4.97
CA HIS A 78 -23.83 -15.68 3.64
C HIS A 78 -23.45 -14.58 2.63
N ALA A 79 -22.57 -14.93 1.68
CA ALA A 79 -22.13 -14.04 0.60
C ALA A 79 -23.04 -14.24 -0.62
N VAL A 80 -23.63 -13.17 -1.13
CA VAL A 80 -24.70 -13.21 -2.14
C VAL A 80 -24.42 -12.29 -3.32
N GLN A 81 -24.72 -12.75 -4.55
CA GLN A 81 -24.78 -11.92 -5.76
C GLN A 81 -26.09 -12.17 -6.51
N ALA A 82 -27.01 -11.21 -6.42
CA ALA A 82 -28.31 -11.28 -7.08
C ALA A 82 -28.21 -11.08 -8.61
N ILE A 83 -27.28 -10.23 -9.08
CA ILE A 83 -27.10 -9.89 -10.49
C ILE A 83 -26.33 -11.02 -11.18
N ALA A 84 -26.98 -11.76 -12.07
CA ALA A 84 -26.40 -12.94 -12.71
C ALA A 84 -25.10 -12.64 -13.51
N ALA A 85 -25.03 -11.48 -14.17
CA ALA A 85 -23.85 -11.07 -14.95
C ALA A 85 -22.62 -10.72 -14.10
N ALA A 86 -22.83 -10.47 -12.79
CA ALA A 86 -21.78 -10.08 -11.84
C ALA A 86 -21.42 -11.22 -10.87
N ARG A 87 -21.78 -12.47 -11.20
CA ARG A 87 -21.44 -13.64 -10.36
C ARG A 87 -20.05 -14.14 -10.68
N PRO A 88 -19.18 -14.31 -9.65
CA PRO A 88 -17.91 -15.02 -9.80
C PRO A 88 -18.10 -16.43 -10.37
N ILE A 89 -17.07 -17.00 -10.97
CA ILE A 89 -17.11 -18.33 -11.57
C ILE A 89 -16.34 -19.32 -10.71
N TYR A 90 -16.96 -20.46 -10.40
CA TYR A 90 -16.25 -21.56 -9.74
C TYR A 90 -15.28 -22.26 -10.70
N GLN A 91 -14.09 -22.58 -10.20
CA GLN A 91 -13.05 -23.31 -10.92
C GLN A 91 -12.49 -24.43 -10.03
N THR A 92 -11.92 -25.45 -10.68
CA THR A 92 -11.22 -26.55 -10.00
C THR A 92 -9.72 -26.48 -10.24
N SER A 93 -8.95 -27.25 -9.43
CA SER A 93 -7.49 -27.41 -9.55
C SER A 93 -6.67 -26.12 -9.37
N PRO A 94 -6.73 -25.47 -8.20
CA PRO A 94 -7.50 -25.76 -6.98
C PRO A 94 -8.94 -25.27 -7.05
N ASP A 95 -9.75 -25.72 -6.09
CA ASP A 95 -11.11 -25.24 -5.91
C ASP A 95 -11.11 -23.78 -5.46
N ARG A 96 -11.68 -22.90 -6.30
CA ARG A 96 -11.66 -21.46 -6.11
C ARG A 96 -12.82 -20.77 -6.82
N ILE A 97 -13.13 -19.55 -6.43
CA ILE A 97 -13.94 -18.62 -7.24
C ILE A 97 -13.01 -17.67 -7.98
N THR A 98 -13.26 -17.43 -9.26
CA THR A 98 -12.53 -16.44 -10.07
C THR A 98 -13.37 -15.20 -10.23
N VAL A 99 -12.71 -14.05 -10.07
CA VAL A 99 -13.26 -12.71 -10.26
C VAL A 99 -12.47 -12.06 -11.42
N ASN A 100 -13.08 -11.98 -12.58
CA ASN A 100 -12.42 -11.55 -13.82
C ASN A 100 -12.89 -10.18 -14.31
N LYS A 101 -13.79 -9.55 -13.55
CA LYS A 101 -14.35 -8.24 -13.85
C LYS A 101 -14.49 -7.40 -12.58
N VAL A 102 -14.55 -6.10 -12.76
CA VAL A 102 -14.71 -5.13 -11.66
C VAL A 102 -16.02 -5.34 -10.88
N ASP A 103 -17.02 -5.94 -11.48
CA ASP A 103 -18.35 -6.22 -10.92
C ASP A 103 -18.58 -7.68 -10.50
N ASP A 104 -17.63 -8.58 -10.76
CA ASP A 104 -17.72 -9.98 -10.28
C ASP A 104 -17.45 -10.02 -8.77
N ARG A 105 -18.48 -10.14 -7.96
CA ARG A 105 -18.42 -10.10 -6.49
C ARG A 105 -19.52 -10.90 -5.81
N LEU A 106 -19.31 -11.20 -4.54
CA LEU A 106 -20.32 -11.67 -3.60
C LEU A 106 -20.40 -10.68 -2.45
N SER A 107 -21.59 -10.21 -2.09
CA SER A 107 -21.78 -9.23 -1.01
C SER A 107 -22.22 -9.91 0.28
N VAL A 108 -21.62 -9.50 1.39
CA VAL A 108 -21.93 -9.92 2.77
C VAL A 108 -22.52 -8.75 3.51
N THR A 109 -23.59 -8.97 4.27
CA THR A 109 -24.13 -7.93 5.16
C THR A 109 -23.36 -7.92 6.48
N VAL A 110 -22.67 -6.83 6.76
CA VAL A 110 -21.96 -6.60 8.02
C VAL A 110 -22.94 -6.04 9.05
N PRO A 111 -22.95 -6.55 10.32
CA PRO A 111 -23.86 -6.10 11.37
C PRO A 111 -23.76 -4.59 11.68
N VAL A 112 -24.81 -4.04 12.31
CA VAL A 112 -24.81 -2.66 12.79
C VAL A 112 -23.61 -2.42 13.73
N GLY A 113 -22.85 -1.37 13.46
CA GLY A 113 -21.63 -1.02 14.19
C GLY A 113 -20.35 -1.41 13.46
N GLY A 114 -20.42 -2.28 12.46
CA GLY A 114 -19.21 -2.81 11.80
C GLY A 114 -18.36 -3.65 12.75
N PHE A 115 -17.10 -3.88 12.41
CA PHE A 115 -16.10 -4.47 13.30
C PHE A 115 -14.67 -4.07 12.92
N THR A 116 -13.76 -4.18 13.90
CA THR A 116 -12.32 -4.04 13.69
C THR A 116 -11.64 -5.34 14.12
N GLY A 117 -10.94 -5.98 13.19
CA GLY A 117 -10.39 -7.31 13.46
C GLY A 117 -9.39 -7.78 12.43
N THR A 118 -9.38 -9.09 12.17
CA THR A 118 -8.46 -9.73 11.23
C THR A 118 -9.22 -10.32 10.04
N MET A 119 -8.68 -10.09 8.84
CA MET A 119 -9.00 -10.82 7.63
C MET A 119 -7.83 -11.72 7.26
N VAL A 120 -8.09 -13.00 6.97
CA VAL A 120 -7.13 -13.89 6.31
C VAL A 120 -7.63 -14.17 4.92
N LEU A 121 -6.80 -13.92 3.92
CA LEU A 121 -7.13 -14.10 2.51
C LEU A 121 -6.13 -15.06 1.87
N GLY A 122 -6.63 -16.12 1.25
CA GLY A 122 -5.87 -17.06 0.44
C GLY A 122 -6.26 -16.95 -1.03
N THR A 123 -5.28 -16.68 -1.90
CA THR A 123 -5.46 -16.46 -3.33
C THR A 123 -4.50 -17.32 -4.16
N ASP A 124 -4.62 -17.25 -5.47
CA ASP A 124 -3.67 -17.86 -6.43
C ASP A 124 -2.33 -17.10 -6.50
N GLN A 125 -2.20 -15.92 -5.88
CA GLN A 125 -0.95 -15.14 -5.84
C GLN A 125 -0.25 -15.22 -4.49
N GLY A 126 -0.98 -15.39 -3.40
CA GLY A 126 -0.41 -15.48 -2.05
C GLY A 126 -1.47 -15.57 -0.97
N THR A 127 -1.01 -15.85 0.25
CA THR A 127 -1.85 -15.92 1.45
C THR A 127 -1.26 -15.03 2.54
N ALA A 128 -2.11 -14.23 3.17
CA ALA A 128 -1.70 -13.35 4.27
C ALA A 128 -2.87 -12.97 5.18
N SER A 129 -2.53 -12.50 6.39
CA SER A 129 -3.46 -11.98 7.38
C SER A 129 -3.34 -10.46 7.49
N TYR A 130 -4.47 -9.77 7.41
CA TYR A 130 -4.56 -8.29 7.41
C TYR A 130 -5.36 -7.81 8.61
N GLY A 131 -4.93 -6.71 9.24
CA GLY A 131 -5.80 -5.94 10.13
C GLY A 131 -6.78 -5.11 9.29
N VAL A 132 -8.08 -5.17 9.62
CA VAL A 132 -9.13 -4.48 8.87
C VAL A 132 -10.12 -3.79 9.80
N THR A 133 -10.70 -2.69 9.31
CA THR A 133 -11.89 -2.09 9.91
C THR A 133 -12.98 -2.06 8.85
N ILE A 134 -14.02 -2.85 9.05
CA ILE A 134 -15.11 -3.01 8.11
C ILE A 134 -16.34 -2.29 8.67
N PRO A 135 -16.85 -1.25 7.98
CA PRO A 135 -18.04 -0.53 8.42
C PRO A 135 -19.30 -1.41 8.32
N ALA A 136 -20.33 -1.03 9.05
CA ALA A 136 -21.66 -1.66 8.90
C ALA A 136 -22.19 -1.47 7.48
N GLY A 137 -22.91 -2.46 6.97
CA GLY A 137 -23.50 -2.45 5.63
C GLY A 137 -23.02 -3.60 4.76
N ALA A 138 -22.89 -3.39 3.46
CA ALA A 138 -22.40 -4.41 2.54
C ALA A 138 -20.87 -4.41 2.48
N TYR A 139 -20.27 -5.58 2.58
CA TYR A 139 -18.85 -5.84 2.27
C TYR A 139 -18.78 -6.84 1.12
N ASP A 140 -17.95 -6.57 0.12
CA ASP A 140 -17.85 -7.38 -1.08
C ASP A 140 -16.65 -8.32 -1.03
N ILE A 141 -16.87 -9.59 -1.34
CA ILE A 141 -15.86 -10.60 -1.61
C ILE A 141 -15.62 -10.62 -3.12
N GLY A 142 -14.41 -10.34 -3.56
CA GLY A 142 -14.08 -10.15 -4.97
C GLY A 142 -13.98 -8.68 -5.35
N GLY A 143 -14.20 -8.34 -6.63
CA GLY A 143 -14.05 -6.96 -7.11
C GLY A 143 -15.12 -6.02 -6.58
N ARG A 144 -14.71 -4.86 -6.12
CA ARG A 144 -15.58 -3.70 -5.87
C ARG A 144 -15.12 -2.57 -6.79
N ASP A 145 -16.01 -1.67 -7.18
CA ASP A 145 -15.70 -0.55 -8.09
C ASP A 145 -14.35 0.11 -7.74
N GLY A 146 -13.29 -0.22 -8.51
CA GLY A 146 -11.95 0.31 -8.33
C GLY A 146 -11.07 -0.40 -7.30
N GLN A 147 -11.57 -1.35 -6.51
CA GLN A 147 -10.73 -2.17 -5.62
C GLN A 147 -10.17 -3.38 -6.35
N TYR A 148 -8.89 -3.68 -6.05
CA TYR A 148 -8.19 -4.83 -6.59
C TYR A 148 -7.78 -5.76 -5.45
N PHE A 149 -8.03 -7.06 -5.61
CA PHE A 149 -7.50 -8.09 -4.72
C PHE A 149 -6.22 -8.68 -5.33
N PRO A 150 -5.26 -9.11 -4.51
CA PRO A 150 -4.10 -9.81 -5.00
C PRO A 150 -4.51 -11.12 -5.65
N GLY A 151 -4.39 -11.18 -6.98
CA GLY A 151 -4.81 -12.34 -7.78
C GLY A 151 -6.24 -12.25 -8.32
N ASN A 152 -6.53 -13.18 -9.24
CA ASN A 152 -7.83 -13.29 -9.90
C ASN A 152 -8.70 -14.41 -9.34
N ALA A 153 -8.23 -15.10 -8.30
CA ALA A 153 -8.91 -16.26 -7.74
C ALA A 153 -8.82 -16.30 -6.21
N ILE A 154 -9.93 -16.48 -5.54
CA ILE A 154 -10.04 -16.61 -4.09
C ILE A 154 -10.23 -18.09 -3.76
N VAL A 155 -9.28 -18.65 -3.00
CA VAL A 155 -9.30 -20.03 -2.48
C VAL A 155 -9.96 -20.09 -1.10
N GLY A 156 -9.85 -19.03 -0.32
CA GLY A 156 -10.50 -18.92 0.97
C GLY A 156 -10.44 -17.52 1.54
N GLN A 157 -11.44 -17.16 2.32
CA GLN A 157 -11.48 -15.90 3.05
C GLN A 157 -12.11 -16.11 4.43
N LEU A 158 -11.44 -15.59 5.45
CA LEU A 158 -11.94 -15.47 6.82
C LEU A 158 -11.94 -14.01 7.22
N ILE A 159 -13.03 -13.55 7.81
CA ILE A 159 -13.17 -12.21 8.40
C ILE A 159 -13.68 -12.41 9.82
N ARG A 160 -13.01 -11.85 10.82
CA ARG A 160 -13.33 -12.05 12.23
C ARG A 160 -13.19 -10.75 13.01
N ASP A 161 -14.17 -10.46 13.87
CA ASP A 161 -14.10 -9.37 14.85
C ASP A 161 -13.03 -9.68 15.92
N GLY A 162 -12.23 -8.67 16.27
CA GLY A 162 -11.07 -8.80 17.13
C GLY A 162 -9.84 -9.42 16.43
N ALA A 163 -8.67 -9.11 16.93
CA ALA A 163 -7.42 -9.63 16.39
C ALA A 163 -7.31 -11.15 16.59
N LEU A 164 -6.81 -11.86 15.57
CA LEU A 164 -6.35 -13.24 15.73
C LEU A 164 -5.02 -13.28 16.47
N SER A 165 -4.80 -14.33 17.26
CA SER A 165 -3.44 -14.64 17.72
C SER A 165 -2.55 -14.98 16.50
N ALA A 166 -1.23 -14.75 16.62
CA ALA A 166 -0.29 -15.11 15.56
C ALA A 166 -0.37 -16.61 15.19
N GLY A 167 -0.66 -17.48 16.17
CA GLY A 167 -0.84 -18.92 15.94
C GLY A 167 -2.10 -19.24 15.15
N ASP A 168 -3.23 -18.59 15.47
CA ASP A 168 -4.50 -18.80 14.75
C ASP A 168 -4.43 -18.24 13.31
N ALA A 169 -3.77 -17.10 13.14
CA ALA A 169 -3.53 -16.51 11.82
C ALA A 169 -2.72 -17.48 10.94
N ALA A 170 -1.57 -17.96 11.43
CA ALA A 170 -0.71 -18.91 10.73
C ALA A 170 -1.41 -20.26 10.45
N ALA A 171 -2.25 -20.74 11.38
CA ALA A 171 -3.02 -21.96 11.16
C ALA A 171 -4.07 -21.78 10.07
N THR A 172 -4.73 -20.62 10.01
CA THR A 172 -5.72 -20.30 8.97
C THR A 172 -5.05 -20.13 7.60
N GLU A 173 -3.90 -19.45 7.53
CA GLU A 173 -3.10 -19.34 6.31
C GLU A 173 -2.68 -20.72 5.81
N SER A 174 -2.18 -21.58 6.70
CA SER A 174 -1.79 -22.96 6.36
C SER A 174 -2.98 -23.78 5.88
N TYR A 175 -4.17 -23.58 6.45
CA TYR A 175 -5.39 -24.23 6.00
C TYR A 175 -5.74 -23.81 4.56
N PHE A 176 -5.69 -22.52 4.23
CA PHE A 176 -5.95 -22.05 2.86
C PHE A 176 -4.92 -22.56 1.86
N VAL A 177 -3.65 -22.60 2.24
CA VAL A 177 -2.57 -23.19 1.41
C VAL A 177 -2.82 -24.68 1.15
N ALA A 178 -3.23 -25.43 2.17
CA ALA A 178 -3.58 -26.85 2.00
C ALA A 178 -4.79 -27.06 1.08
N ASN A 179 -5.66 -26.06 0.92
CA ASN A 179 -6.80 -26.06 0.01
C ASN A 179 -6.48 -25.38 -1.34
N GLY A 180 -5.21 -25.11 -1.64
CA GLY A 180 -4.74 -24.69 -2.95
C GLY A 180 -4.39 -23.21 -3.13
N ALA A 181 -4.40 -22.40 -2.06
CA ALA A 181 -3.87 -21.05 -2.12
C ALA A 181 -2.32 -21.07 -2.26
N THR A 182 -1.76 -20.06 -2.90
CA THR A 182 -0.30 -19.88 -2.94
C THR A 182 0.21 -19.43 -1.56
N ALA A 183 1.29 -20.05 -1.09
CA ALA A 183 1.81 -19.84 0.26
C ALA A 183 2.51 -18.47 0.44
N SER A 184 3.08 -17.90 -0.64
CA SER A 184 3.91 -16.70 -0.56
C SER A 184 3.77 -15.88 -1.84
N TYR A 185 3.96 -14.58 -1.72
CA TYR A 185 4.05 -13.64 -2.85
C TYR A 185 5.45 -13.60 -3.49
N GLY A 186 6.43 -14.36 -3.00
CA GLY A 186 7.84 -14.27 -3.40
C GLY A 186 8.15 -14.56 -4.88
N ALA A 187 7.23 -15.15 -5.64
CA ALA A 187 7.37 -15.31 -7.09
C ALA A 187 6.73 -14.17 -7.91
N VAL A 188 6.07 -13.22 -7.26
CA VAL A 188 5.38 -12.11 -7.92
C VAL A 188 6.39 -11.03 -8.29
N THR A 189 6.52 -10.76 -9.58
CA THR A 189 7.43 -9.72 -10.10
C THR A 189 6.76 -8.36 -10.30
N SER A 190 5.43 -8.33 -10.40
CA SER A 190 4.66 -7.07 -10.50
C SER A 190 3.51 -7.08 -9.52
N PHE A 191 3.55 -6.16 -8.56
CA PHE A 191 2.49 -5.92 -7.60
C PHE A 191 1.53 -4.80 -8.04
N THR A 192 1.54 -4.44 -9.32
CA THR A 192 0.73 -3.34 -9.87
C THR A 192 -0.74 -3.44 -9.45
N GLY A 193 -1.19 -2.50 -8.63
CA GLY A 193 -2.57 -2.37 -8.17
C GLY A 193 -3.08 -3.47 -7.25
N PHE A 194 -2.25 -4.35 -6.67
CA PHE A 194 -2.69 -5.53 -5.91
C PHE A 194 -3.63 -5.22 -4.75
N TRP A 195 -3.37 -4.17 -3.99
CA TRP A 195 -4.19 -3.74 -2.84
C TRP A 195 -4.78 -2.34 -3.06
N ARG A 196 -4.90 -1.94 -4.30
CA ARG A 196 -5.40 -0.63 -4.69
C ARG A 196 -6.82 -0.41 -4.18
N ASP A 197 -7.04 0.78 -3.60
CA ASP A 197 -8.31 1.27 -3.05
C ASP A 197 -8.92 0.38 -1.94
N TRP A 198 -8.11 -0.49 -1.32
CA TRP A 198 -8.54 -1.29 -0.19
C TRP A 198 -8.49 -0.48 1.11
N SER A 199 -9.49 0.38 1.27
CA SER A 199 -9.59 1.37 2.36
C SER A 199 -9.77 0.76 3.75
N GLU A 200 -10.19 -0.51 3.83
CA GLU A 200 -10.44 -1.23 5.08
C GLU A 200 -9.17 -1.78 5.75
N ILE A 201 -8.04 -1.85 5.05
CA ILE A 201 -6.77 -2.31 5.63
C ILE A 201 -6.26 -1.26 6.61
N THR A 202 -6.08 -1.66 7.87
CA THR A 202 -5.47 -0.84 8.93
C THR A 202 -4.04 -1.25 9.25
N ILE A 203 -3.71 -2.53 9.04
CA ILE A 203 -2.38 -3.10 9.21
C ILE A 203 -2.07 -3.97 7.99
N PHE A 204 -0.97 -3.67 7.32
CA PHE A 204 -0.46 -4.48 6.22
C PHE A 204 0.54 -5.51 6.77
N PRO A 205 0.45 -6.80 6.35
CA PRO A 205 1.34 -7.84 6.84
C PRO A 205 2.75 -7.76 6.26
N LEU A 206 3.71 -8.38 6.95
CA LEU A 206 5.03 -8.61 6.39
C LEU A 206 4.94 -9.79 5.40
N ILE A 207 4.98 -9.49 4.11
CA ILE A 207 4.97 -10.48 3.02
C ILE A 207 6.29 -10.47 2.27
N ASP A 208 6.56 -11.57 1.54
CA ASP A 208 7.72 -11.67 0.66
C ASP A 208 7.45 -10.92 -0.66
N THR A 209 8.15 -9.81 -0.85
CA THR A 209 8.07 -8.95 -2.06
C THR A 209 9.41 -8.88 -2.81
N SER A 210 10.36 -9.74 -2.45
CA SER A 210 11.77 -9.68 -2.91
C SER A 210 11.96 -9.77 -4.44
N SER A 211 11.02 -10.40 -5.16
CA SER A 211 11.04 -10.46 -6.63
C SER A 211 10.31 -9.30 -7.31
N GLY A 212 9.70 -8.40 -6.54
CA GLY A 212 8.88 -7.30 -7.05
C GLY A 212 9.71 -6.21 -7.73
N THR A 213 9.52 -6.02 -9.03
CA THR A 213 10.16 -4.94 -9.80
C THR A 213 9.25 -3.75 -10.02
N SER A 214 7.92 -3.95 -9.99
CA SER A 214 6.93 -2.86 -10.12
C SER A 214 5.97 -2.87 -8.95
N PHE A 215 5.90 -1.73 -8.26
CA PHE A 215 4.94 -1.44 -7.20
C PHE A 215 3.95 -0.34 -7.61
N PHE A 216 3.74 -0.14 -8.92
CA PHE A 216 2.84 0.88 -9.44
C PHE A 216 1.43 0.72 -8.85
N GLN A 217 0.91 1.75 -8.16
CA GLN A 217 -0.41 1.79 -7.54
C GLN A 217 -0.70 0.66 -6.52
N THR A 218 0.31 -0.03 -6.01
CA THR A 218 0.14 -1.26 -5.21
C THR A 218 -0.75 -1.04 -3.99
N TRP A 219 -0.54 0.01 -3.22
CA TRP A 219 -1.33 0.39 -2.03
C TRP A 219 -2.05 1.72 -2.21
N GLN A 220 -2.25 2.16 -3.46
CA GLN A 220 -3.01 3.39 -3.73
C GLN A 220 -4.37 3.33 -3.05
N GLY A 221 -4.75 4.38 -2.30
CA GLY A 221 -6.07 4.47 -1.69
C GLY A 221 -6.29 3.64 -0.43
N CYS A 222 -5.26 2.95 0.13
CA CYS A 222 -5.34 2.28 1.43
C CYS A 222 -5.42 3.31 2.56
N SER A 223 -6.53 4.06 2.63
CA SER A 223 -6.66 5.28 3.43
C SER A 223 -6.71 5.05 4.94
N SER A 224 -7.07 3.85 5.40
CA SER A 224 -7.07 3.48 6.82
C SER A 224 -5.74 2.88 7.31
N LEU A 225 -4.77 2.65 6.41
CA LEU A 225 -3.48 2.10 6.76
C LEU A 225 -2.70 3.10 7.63
N THR A 226 -2.39 2.73 8.89
CA THR A 226 -1.76 3.63 9.86
C THR A 226 -0.24 3.48 9.92
N SER A 227 0.27 2.31 9.55
CA SER A 227 1.70 1.99 9.49
C SER A 227 1.98 1.04 8.33
N PHE A 228 3.20 1.09 7.82
CA PHE A 228 3.65 0.22 6.74
C PHE A 228 4.80 -0.68 7.23
N PRO A 229 4.82 -1.99 6.91
CA PRO A 229 5.87 -2.90 7.34
C PRO A 229 7.17 -2.71 6.56
N LEU A 230 8.28 -3.18 7.14
CA LEU A 230 9.57 -3.23 6.46
C LEU A 230 9.62 -4.46 5.55
N ILE A 231 9.02 -4.35 4.36
CA ILE A 231 9.07 -5.37 3.30
C ILE A 231 10.34 -5.21 2.45
N ASP A 232 10.72 -6.27 1.74
CA ASP A 232 11.83 -6.23 0.79
C ASP A 232 11.36 -5.60 -0.54
N THR A 233 11.90 -4.45 -0.88
CA THR A 233 11.62 -3.71 -2.12
C THR A 233 12.87 -3.49 -2.97
N SER A 234 13.96 -4.20 -2.65
CA SER A 234 15.30 -3.98 -3.24
C SER A 234 15.37 -4.16 -4.77
N ALA A 235 14.49 -5.01 -5.35
CA ALA A 235 14.37 -5.17 -6.80
C ALA A 235 13.43 -4.12 -7.46
N GLY A 236 12.75 -3.28 -6.68
CA GLY A 236 11.73 -2.35 -7.15
C GLY A 236 12.32 -1.18 -7.93
N THR A 237 11.88 -1.02 -9.18
CA THR A 237 12.30 0.11 -10.04
C THR A 237 11.20 1.15 -10.22
N ASN A 238 9.94 0.75 -10.13
CA ASN A 238 8.78 1.63 -10.30
C ASN A 238 7.97 1.71 -9.01
N PHE A 239 8.02 2.87 -8.34
CA PHE A 239 7.24 3.21 -7.15
C PHE A 239 6.19 4.30 -7.42
N SER A 240 5.87 4.56 -8.70
CA SER A 240 4.88 5.58 -9.05
C SER A 240 3.52 5.25 -8.45
N GLN A 241 2.89 6.22 -7.76
CA GLN A 241 1.59 6.11 -7.10
C GLN A 241 1.47 4.98 -6.06
N THR A 242 2.58 4.39 -5.61
CA THR A 242 2.57 3.18 -4.75
C THR A 242 1.74 3.37 -3.48
N TRP A 243 1.93 4.46 -2.75
CA TRP A 243 1.19 4.82 -1.51
C TRP A 243 0.31 6.05 -1.71
N PHE A 244 -0.10 6.33 -2.95
CA PHE A 244 -0.97 7.47 -3.28
C PHE A 244 -2.24 7.45 -2.41
N ASN A 245 -2.53 8.55 -1.69
CA ASN A 245 -3.70 8.70 -0.82
C ASN A 245 -3.80 7.66 0.31
N CYS A 246 -2.67 7.17 0.84
CA CYS A 246 -2.63 6.46 2.13
C CYS A 246 -2.74 7.48 3.27
N ALA A 247 -3.90 8.14 3.37
CA ALA A 247 -4.10 9.31 4.21
C ALA A 247 -3.95 9.04 5.72
N GLY A 248 -4.16 7.78 6.15
CA GLY A 248 -3.99 7.36 7.55
C GLY A 248 -2.55 7.09 7.97
N LEU A 249 -1.60 7.03 7.03
CA LEU A 249 -0.23 6.64 7.29
C LEU A 249 0.50 7.73 8.09
N THR A 250 0.89 7.42 9.34
CA THR A 250 1.51 8.39 10.27
C THR A 250 3.04 8.38 10.22
N SER A 251 3.63 7.26 9.83
CA SER A 251 5.07 7.05 9.67
C SER A 251 5.35 6.14 8.49
N PHE A 252 6.55 6.23 7.93
CA PHE A 252 7.00 5.39 6.83
C PHE A 252 8.30 4.66 7.22
N PRO A 253 8.45 3.35 6.90
CA PRO A 253 9.65 2.59 7.25
C PRO A 253 10.83 2.89 6.33
N LEU A 254 12.03 2.54 6.78
CA LEU A 254 13.25 2.62 5.97
C LEU A 254 13.35 1.37 5.07
N ILE A 255 12.52 1.31 4.02
CA ILE A 255 12.58 0.26 3.00
C ILE A 255 13.74 0.50 2.03
N ASP A 256 14.20 -0.55 1.36
CA ASP A 256 15.20 -0.44 0.29
C ASP A 256 14.56 0.05 -1.01
N THR A 257 14.94 1.24 -1.45
CA THR A 257 14.48 1.86 -2.70
C THR A 257 15.61 2.16 -3.66
N SER A 258 16.80 1.58 -3.44
CA SER A 258 18.03 1.89 -4.16
C SER A 258 17.98 1.67 -5.67
N ALA A 259 17.14 0.73 -6.15
CA ALA A 259 16.87 0.50 -7.58
C ALA A 259 15.76 1.39 -8.16
N GLY A 260 15.05 2.16 -7.32
CA GLY A 260 13.88 2.95 -7.69
C GLY A 260 14.23 4.13 -8.59
N THR A 261 13.60 4.18 -9.77
CA THR A 261 13.83 5.27 -10.74
C THR A 261 12.65 6.24 -10.84
N ASP A 262 11.43 5.77 -10.59
CA ASP A 262 10.20 6.59 -10.67
C ASP A 262 9.46 6.59 -9.33
N PHE A 263 9.45 7.74 -8.66
CA PHE A 263 8.72 8.03 -7.43
C PHE A 263 7.55 9.02 -7.65
N SER A 264 7.11 9.20 -8.90
CA SER A 264 6.03 10.13 -9.22
C SER A 264 4.76 9.79 -8.44
N PHE A 265 4.22 10.77 -7.69
CA PHE A 265 3.03 10.60 -6.83
C PHE A 265 3.16 9.51 -5.75
N ALA A 266 4.34 9.00 -5.42
CA ALA A 266 4.50 7.83 -4.55
C ALA A 266 3.80 7.99 -3.19
N TRP A 267 3.94 9.12 -2.52
CA TRP A 267 3.30 9.46 -1.23
C TRP A 267 2.30 10.62 -1.35
N TYR A 268 1.76 10.87 -2.55
CA TYR A 268 0.78 11.93 -2.78
C TYR A 268 -0.40 11.80 -1.80
N ARG A 269 -0.74 12.87 -1.07
CA ARG A 269 -1.81 12.89 -0.05
C ARG A 269 -1.66 11.89 1.10
N CYS A 270 -0.46 11.48 1.47
CA CYS A 270 -0.22 10.86 2.78
C CYS A 270 -0.33 11.93 3.87
N SER A 271 -1.55 12.46 4.08
CA SER A 271 -1.79 13.70 4.82
C SER A 271 -1.49 13.60 6.32
N SER A 272 -1.48 12.39 6.90
CA SER A 272 -1.13 12.16 8.32
C SER A 272 0.35 11.90 8.54
N LEU A 273 1.18 11.82 7.48
CA LEU A 273 2.61 11.52 7.58
C LEU A 273 3.34 12.70 8.24
N THR A 274 3.91 12.46 9.44
CA THR A 274 4.54 13.53 10.25
C THR A 274 6.04 13.66 10.00
N SER A 275 6.70 12.58 9.57
CA SER A 275 8.13 12.53 9.25
C SER A 275 8.38 11.56 8.09
N PHE A 276 9.46 11.77 7.36
CA PHE A 276 9.87 10.90 6.27
C PHE A 276 11.26 10.31 6.56
N PRO A 277 11.51 9.00 6.29
CA PRO A 277 12.80 8.38 6.55
C PRO A 277 13.85 8.73 5.48
N LEU A 278 15.12 8.51 5.81
CA LEU A 278 16.24 8.67 4.88
C LEU A 278 16.37 7.40 4.01
N ILE A 279 15.42 7.20 3.08
CA ILE A 279 15.49 6.12 2.10
C ILE A 279 16.54 6.41 1.03
N ASP A 280 17.05 5.37 0.37
CA ASP A 280 17.96 5.52 -0.77
C ASP A 280 17.16 5.87 -2.04
N THR A 281 17.43 7.06 -2.58
CA THR A 281 16.79 7.58 -3.79
C THR A 281 17.80 7.90 -4.90
N SER A 282 19.03 7.37 -4.77
CA SER A 282 20.17 7.72 -5.65
C SER A 282 19.94 7.41 -7.14
N ALA A 283 19.09 6.42 -7.47
CA ALA A 283 18.67 6.13 -8.84
C ALA A 283 17.42 6.92 -9.29
N GLY A 284 16.80 7.67 -8.41
CA GLY A 284 15.51 8.35 -8.63
C GLY A 284 15.62 9.50 -9.63
N THR A 285 14.92 9.40 -10.75
CA THR A 285 14.91 10.45 -11.80
C THR A 285 13.68 11.34 -11.73
N SER A 286 12.53 10.82 -11.27
CA SER A 286 11.28 11.57 -11.17
C SER A 286 10.72 11.53 -9.74
N PHE A 287 10.52 12.71 -9.17
CA PHE A 287 9.86 12.96 -7.89
C PHE A 287 8.62 13.82 -8.06
N ARG A 288 8.07 13.85 -9.28
CA ARG A 288 6.90 14.66 -9.61
C ARG A 288 5.73 14.34 -8.69
N TYR A 289 5.20 15.33 -7.94
CA TYR A 289 4.14 15.17 -6.93
C TYR A 289 4.44 14.15 -5.82
N ALA A 290 5.68 13.73 -5.59
CA ALA A 290 5.99 12.60 -4.71
C ALA A 290 5.42 12.74 -3.30
N TRP A 291 5.57 13.88 -2.65
CA TRP A 291 5.05 14.19 -1.30
C TRP A 291 3.97 15.29 -1.32
N ASN A 292 3.38 15.56 -2.49
CA ASN A 292 2.37 16.60 -2.63
C ASN A 292 1.20 16.36 -1.65
N ARG A 293 0.82 17.42 -0.92
CA ARG A 293 -0.24 17.39 0.12
C ARG A 293 0.00 16.44 1.29
N CYS A 294 1.26 16.16 1.64
CA CYS A 294 1.63 15.58 2.94
C CYS A 294 1.54 16.67 4.01
N GLY A 295 0.31 17.09 4.35
CA GLY A 295 0.04 18.30 5.14
C GLY A 295 0.57 18.28 6.57
N SER A 296 0.79 17.12 7.16
CA SER A 296 1.35 16.96 8.52
C SER A 296 2.88 16.82 8.55
N LEU A 297 3.55 16.74 7.39
CA LEU A 297 5.01 16.61 7.32
C LEU A 297 5.69 17.89 7.82
N THR A 298 6.50 17.79 8.89
CA THR A 298 7.10 18.96 9.54
C THR A 298 8.53 19.23 9.10
N SER A 299 9.27 18.17 8.71
CA SER A 299 10.66 18.24 8.25
C SER A 299 10.92 17.21 7.16
N PHE A 300 11.91 17.48 6.32
CA PHE A 300 12.32 16.58 5.25
C PHE A 300 13.77 16.13 5.43
N PRO A 301 14.12 14.84 5.19
CA PRO A 301 15.49 14.33 5.32
C PRO A 301 16.37 14.72 4.13
N LEU A 302 17.69 14.63 4.31
CA LEU A 302 18.66 14.82 3.23
C LEU A 302 18.77 13.52 2.40
N ILE A 303 17.74 13.24 1.58
CA ILE A 303 17.78 12.12 0.61
C ILE A 303 18.73 12.44 -0.54
N ASP A 304 19.19 11.41 -1.25
CA ASP A 304 20.00 11.60 -2.47
C ASP A 304 19.09 11.96 -3.65
N THR A 305 19.26 13.15 -4.22
CA THR A 305 18.52 13.64 -5.38
C THR A 305 19.40 13.75 -6.63
N SER A 306 20.62 13.19 -6.61
CA SER A 306 21.66 13.43 -7.62
C SER A 306 21.29 12.95 -9.03
N ALA A 307 20.40 11.96 -9.19
CA ALA A 307 19.85 11.56 -10.49
C ALA A 307 18.58 12.32 -10.89
N GLY A 308 18.01 13.11 -9.97
CA GLY A 308 16.72 13.77 -10.13
C GLY A 308 16.68 14.79 -11.27
N THR A 309 15.63 14.73 -12.06
CA THR A 309 15.38 15.66 -13.18
C THR A 309 14.04 16.39 -13.07
N ASN A 310 13.06 15.84 -12.34
CA ASN A 310 11.73 16.38 -12.24
C ASN A 310 11.25 16.38 -10.79
N PHE A 311 10.99 17.57 -10.24
CA PHE A 311 10.47 17.84 -8.90
C PHE A 311 9.17 18.68 -8.96
N ASP A 312 8.48 18.72 -10.15
CA ASP A 312 7.22 19.44 -10.30
C ASP A 312 6.24 19.07 -9.18
N ARG A 313 5.85 20.06 -8.38
CA ARG A 313 4.91 19.96 -7.25
C ARG A 313 5.27 18.91 -6.19
N ALA A 314 6.55 18.56 -6.05
CA ALA A 314 6.98 17.47 -5.18
C ALA A 314 6.55 17.64 -3.72
N TRP A 315 6.59 18.84 -3.16
CA TRP A 315 6.17 19.18 -1.78
C TRP A 315 5.04 20.20 -1.75
N GLU A 316 4.35 20.46 -2.87
CA GLU A 316 3.22 21.39 -2.90
C GLU A 316 2.16 20.98 -1.88
N GLY A 317 1.69 21.94 -1.08
CA GLY A 317 0.66 21.71 -0.07
C GLY A 317 1.13 20.96 1.18
N CYS A 318 2.44 20.80 1.41
CA CYS A 318 3.01 20.38 2.69
C CYS A 318 2.94 21.53 3.71
N THR A 319 1.72 21.83 4.17
CA THR A 319 1.43 23.06 4.94
C THR A 319 2.08 23.14 6.31
N SER A 320 2.58 22.02 6.86
CA SER A 320 3.34 21.98 8.12
C SER A 320 4.85 21.91 7.91
N LEU A 321 5.35 21.85 6.67
CA LEU A 321 6.77 21.67 6.36
C LEU A 321 7.53 22.97 6.64
N THR A 322 8.26 22.99 7.75
CA THR A 322 9.03 24.16 8.21
C THR A 322 10.53 24.01 8.01
N SER A 323 11.04 22.76 8.04
CA SER A 323 12.47 22.45 7.94
C SER A 323 12.79 21.65 6.70
N PHE A 324 13.74 22.17 5.92
CA PHE A 324 14.26 21.51 4.71
C PHE A 324 15.80 21.54 4.72
N PRO A 325 16.48 20.42 4.33
CA PRO A 325 17.94 20.30 4.48
C PRO A 325 18.70 21.18 3.49
N ALA A 326 19.92 21.55 3.88
CA ALA A 326 20.90 22.13 2.96
C ALA A 326 21.47 21.07 2.01
N ASN A 327 21.99 21.49 0.88
CA ASN A 327 22.76 20.68 -0.09
C ASN A 327 21.98 19.55 -0.78
N ILE A 328 20.66 19.49 -0.60
CA ILE A 328 19.83 18.39 -1.14
C ILE A 328 19.80 18.38 -2.69
N PHE A 329 19.96 19.52 -3.33
CA PHE A 329 19.89 19.66 -4.79
C PHE A 329 21.24 19.99 -5.44
N ASP A 330 22.35 19.88 -4.72
CA ASP A 330 23.69 20.28 -5.23
C ASP A 330 24.10 19.54 -6.51
N ASN A 331 23.58 18.32 -6.71
CA ASN A 331 23.98 17.44 -7.82
C ASN A 331 22.83 17.03 -8.75
N VAL A 332 21.64 17.64 -8.64
CA VAL A 332 20.50 17.30 -9.48
C VAL A 332 20.79 17.47 -10.97
N LYS A 333 20.06 16.76 -11.83
CA LYS A 333 20.27 16.75 -13.29
C LYS A 333 19.24 17.55 -14.07
N GLY A 334 18.19 18.04 -13.41
CA GLY A 334 17.13 18.83 -14.04
C GLY A 334 16.65 19.98 -13.17
N GLY A 335 16.13 21.04 -13.79
CA GLY A 335 15.69 22.27 -13.16
C GLY A 335 14.18 22.43 -13.05
N ASP A 336 13.37 21.36 -13.13
CA ASP A 336 11.92 21.46 -13.00
C ASP A 336 11.50 21.34 -11.52
N PHE A 337 11.37 22.50 -10.88
CA PHE A 337 10.83 22.68 -9.54
C PHE A 337 9.52 23.53 -9.58
N THR A 338 8.79 23.40 -10.68
CA THR A 338 7.49 24.10 -10.87
C THR A 338 6.58 23.79 -9.68
N ASP A 339 6.12 24.82 -8.96
CA ASP A 339 5.27 24.75 -7.78
C ASP A 339 5.76 23.80 -6.68
N ALA A 340 7.05 23.39 -6.70
CA ALA A 340 7.59 22.36 -5.81
C ALA A 340 7.37 22.68 -4.31
N PHE A 341 7.42 23.94 -3.93
CA PHE A 341 7.27 24.42 -2.56
C PHE A 341 6.09 25.39 -2.37
N THR A 342 5.11 25.34 -3.28
CA THR A 342 3.89 26.16 -3.17
C THR A 342 3.05 25.68 -1.99
N SER A 343 2.55 26.61 -1.18
CA SER A 343 1.77 26.33 0.04
C SER A 343 2.51 25.49 1.09
N THR A 344 3.81 25.75 1.28
CA THR A 344 4.61 25.21 2.41
C THR A 344 4.77 26.26 3.51
N ALA A 345 5.26 25.83 4.69
CA ALA A 345 5.53 26.72 5.84
C ALA A 345 7.05 26.90 6.08
N LEU A 346 7.87 26.76 5.05
CA LEU A 346 9.33 26.76 5.18
C LEU A 346 9.86 28.04 5.86
N THR A 347 10.80 27.84 6.78
CA THR A 347 11.51 28.95 7.42
C THR A 347 12.46 29.63 6.42
N GLN A 348 12.86 30.88 6.72
CA GLN A 348 13.84 31.62 5.91
C GLN A 348 15.12 30.80 5.64
N THR A 349 15.68 30.17 6.69
CA THR A 349 16.86 29.31 6.56
C THR A 349 16.61 28.14 5.59
N SER A 350 15.43 27.54 5.64
CA SER A 350 15.10 26.40 4.75
C SER A 350 14.96 26.84 3.29
N ILE A 351 14.38 28.02 3.03
CA ILE A 351 14.29 28.60 1.68
C ILE A 351 15.72 28.93 1.18
N ASP A 352 16.53 29.58 2.00
CA ASP A 352 17.92 29.91 1.64
C ASP A 352 18.73 28.64 1.32
N ASN A 353 18.58 27.57 2.12
CA ASN A 353 19.21 26.27 1.87
C ASN A 353 18.85 25.72 0.48
N VAL A 354 17.57 25.73 0.12
CA VAL A 354 17.09 25.26 -1.18
C VAL A 354 17.69 26.10 -2.32
N LEU A 355 17.62 27.43 -2.23
CA LEU A 355 18.09 28.34 -3.27
C LEU A 355 19.61 28.23 -3.48
N VAL A 356 20.40 28.18 -2.39
CA VAL A 356 21.84 28.01 -2.44
C VAL A 356 22.22 26.64 -3.04
N SER A 357 21.50 25.58 -2.68
CA SER A 357 21.73 24.25 -3.23
C SER A 357 21.44 24.20 -4.74
N LEU A 358 20.36 24.86 -5.20
CA LEU A 358 20.08 24.98 -6.65
C LEU A 358 21.18 25.78 -7.40
N VAL A 359 21.76 26.80 -6.76
CA VAL A 359 22.94 27.49 -7.34
C VAL A 359 24.11 26.52 -7.46
N ALA A 360 24.38 25.71 -6.43
CA ALA A 360 25.45 24.72 -6.39
C ALA A 360 25.31 23.64 -7.47
N SER A 361 24.08 23.27 -7.84
CA SER A 361 23.80 22.27 -8.90
C SER A 361 24.41 22.63 -10.26
N GLY A 362 24.64 23.91 -10.53
CA GLY A 362 25.20 24.39 -11.81
C GLY A 362 24.21 24.33 -12.99
N ILE A 363 22.96 23.95 -12.81
CA ILE A 363 21.97 23.87 -13.89
C ILE A 363 21.74 25.25 -14.54
N ALA A 364 21.75 25.27 -15.86
CA ALA A 364 21.73 26.52 -16.64
C ALA A 364 20.36 27.20 -16.70
N ALA A 365 19.25 26.42 -16.61
CA ALA A 365 17.89 26.98 -16.66
C ALA A 365 16.93 26.09 -15.91
N GLY A 366 15.86 26.65 -15.34
CA GLY A 366 14.85 25.91 -14.63
C GLY A 366 13.71 26.79 -14.18
N VAL A 367 12.74 26.18 -13.49
CA VAL A 367 11.62 26.86 -12.84
C VAL A 367 11.63 26.51 -11.38
N PHE A 368 11.49 27.51 -10.53
CA PHE A 368 11.34 27.34 -9.08
C PHE A 368 10.22 28.24 -8.55
N ASN A 369 9.23 27.61 -7.94
CA ASN A 369 8.14 28.34 -7.30
C ASN A 369 8.00 27.93 -5.82
N GLN A 370 7.95 28.92 -4.97
CA GLN A 370 7.65 28.79 -3.54
C GLN A 370 6.63 29.83 -3.11
N SER A 371 5.62 29.41 -2.38
CA SER A 371 4.66 30.29 -1.73
C SER A 371 4.26 29.75 -0.36
N GLY A 372 3.78 30.61 0.51
CA GLY A 372 3.66 30.33 1.94
C GLY A 372 5.02 30.37 2.63
N GLY A 373 5.08 30.16 3.92
CA GLY A 373 6.32 30.27 4.70
C GLY A 373 6.99 31.65 4.64
N SER A 374 8.30 31.68 4.85
CA SER A 374 9.08 32.92 4.95
C SER A 374 9.58 33.40 3.58
N ALA A 375 9.84 34.70 3.47
CA ALA A 375 10.67 35.25 2.40
C ALA A 375 12.14 34.84 2.58
N PRO A 376 12.95 34.78 1.49
CA PRO A 376 14.38 34.53 1.59
C PRO A 376 15.12 35.66 2.35
N SER A 377 16.31 35.36 2.88
CA SER A 377 17.20 36.39 3.40
C SER A 377 17.99 37.06 2.26
N ALA A 378 18.81 38.06 2.56
CA ALA A 378 19.74 38.65 1.59
C ALA A 378 20.66 37.61 0.91
N GLY A 379 21.01 36.52 1.62
CA GLY A 379 21.74 35.39 1.03
C GLY A 379 20.93 34.59 0.02
N GLY A 380 19.66 34.33 0.32
CA GLY A 380 18.71 33.71 -0.58
C GLY A 380 18.39 34.58 -1.80
N GLU A 381 18.24 35.90 -1.63
CA GLU A 381 18.06 36.86 -2.70
C GLU A 381 19.25 36.86 -3.67
N ALA A 382 20.49 36.84 -3.15
CA ALA A 382 21.69 36.73 -3.99
C ALA A 382 21.75 35.39 -4.76
N ALA A 383 21.24 34.30 -4.17
CA ALA A 383 21.08 33.04 -4.87
C ALA A 383 20.03 33.13 -5.98
N ILE A 384 18.91 33.81 -5.78
CA ILE A 384 17.89 34.07 -6.80
C ILE A 384 18.47 34.85 -7.98
N ASP A 385 19.24 35.92 -7.72
CA ASP A 385 19.90 36.70 -8.79
C ASP A 385 20.84 35.82 -9.60
N THR A 386 21.60 34.96 -8.94
CA THR A 386 22.48 33.98 -9.60
C THR A 386 21.70 33.02 -10.49
N LEU A 387 20.58 32.44 -9.99
CA LEU A 387 19.71 31.53 -10.75
C LEU A 387 19.12 32.25 -11.96
N ARG A 388 18.55 33.45 -11.78
CA ARG A 388 17.98 34.26 -12.87
C ARG A 388 19.02 34.59 -13.92
N SER A 389 20.27 34.90 -13.55
CA SER A 389 21.35 35.14 -14.50
C SER A 389 21.69 33.92 -15.37
N ARG A 390 21.35 32.72 -14.89
CA ARG A 390 21.47 31.45 -15.62
C ARG A 390 20.21 31.10 -16.43
N GLY A 391 19.19 31.93 -16.43
CA GLY A 391 17.94 31.71 -17.18
C GLY A 391 16.80 31.04 -16.39
N TRP A 392 16.90 30.94 -15.05
CA TRP A 392 15.83 30.43 -14.22
C TRP A 392 14.67 31.42 -14.08
N THR A 393 13.45 30.87 -14.05
CA THR A 393 12.28 31.58 -13.56
C THR A 393 12.10 31.25 -12.08
N VAL A 394 12.28 32.26 -11.22
CA VAL A 394 12.19 32.08 -9.75
C VAL A 394 11.11 32.97 -9.18
N THR A 395 10.15 32.38 -8.47
CA THR A 395 9.08 33.06 -7.72
C THR A 395 9.11 32.61 -6.27
N VAL A 396 9.15 33.54 -5.35
CA VAL A 396 9.19 33.29 -3.91
C VAL A 396 8.21 34.18 -3.14
N THR A 397 7.86 33.79 -1.91
CA THR A 397 7.15 34.64 -0.96
C THR A 397 7.94 35.94 -0.74
N GLY A 398 7.24 37.06 -0.69
CA GLY A 398 7.86 38.39 -0.54
C GLY A 398 8.10 39.11 -1.87
N GLY A 399 7.99 38.46 -2.99
CA GLY A 399 8.01 39.06 -4.34
C GLY A 399 9.38 39.58 -4.81
N TYR A 400 10.48 38.99 -4.27
CA TYR A 400 11.83 39.30 -4.76
C TYR A 400 12.02 38.80 -6.19
#